data_9f8ea130a989e6efcaf4b1dc7fca6015
#
_entry.id   9f8ea130a989e6efcaf4b1dc7fca6015
#
_cell.length_a   1.000
_cell.length_b   1.000
_cell.length_c   1.000
_cell.angle_alpha   90.00
_cell.angle_beta   90.00
_cell.angle_gamma   90.00
#
_symmetry.space_group_name_H-M   'P 1'
#
loop_
_entity.id
_entity.type
_entity.pdbx_description
1 polymer ?
#
loop_
_entity_poly.entity_id
_entity_poly.type
_entity_poly.pdbx_seq_one_letter_code
_entity_poly.pdbx_strand_id
1 'polypeptide(L)'
;RVYHQIKKVDAEATVTIATSKTQVSAIHNQLGEDVGISVEPCRRDTFPAIALATAYLVDVLGVSPEESVVVCPVDPYVETDYFEALKKLSDQADKEEANLVLMGIEPTYPSEKYGYIIPATSEQTAMVSTFKEKPTMEVAKEYISQGALWNGGVFAYKLKYVMEIAHKLIDFSDYQDLLTKYATLPKISFDYAVVEKEDKIQVQRFAGQWKD
;
A
#
# COMPACT_ATOMS: atom_id res chain seq x y z
N ARG A 1 14.48 10.27 -3.85
CA ARG A 1 13.42 11.27 -4.11
C ARG A 1 12.24 11.09 -3.15
N VAL A 2 11.49 9.98 -3.21
CA VAL A 2 10.29 9.73 -2.38
C VAL A 2 10.59 9.90 -0.88
N TYR A 3 11.64 9.27 -0.37
CA TYR A 3 12.06 9.39 1.03
C TYR A 3 12.19 10.86 1.48
N HIS A 4 12.90 11.68 0.72
CA HIS A 4 13.11 13.09 1.08
C HIS A 4 11.82 13.92 0.99
N GLN A 5 10.93 13.60 0.07
CA GLN A 5 9.64 14.28 -0.02
C GLN A 5 8.72 13.93 1.17
N ILE A 6 8.72 12.66 1.60
CA ILE A 6 8.00 12.26 2.81
C ILE A 6 8.52 13.05 4.02
N LYS A 7 9.84 13.07 4.21
CA LYS A 7 10.48 13.79 5.33
C LYS A 7 10.28 15.29 5.29
N LYS A 8 10.10 15.86 4.12
CA LYS A 8 9.79 17.30 3.96
C LYS A 8 8.37 17.64 4.43
N VAL A 9 7.41 16.76 4.17
CA VAL A 9 6.01 16.93 4.60
C VAL A 9 5.83 16.57 6.07
N ASP A 10 6.50 15.52 6.51
CA ASP A 10 6.45 15.05 7.89
C ASP A 10 7.86 14.60 8.34
N ALA A 11 8.55 15.47 9.06
CA ALA A 11 9.90 15.22 9.56
C ALA A 11 9.96 14.03 10.53
N GLU A 12 8.87 13.80 11.27
CA GLU A 12 8.77 12.71 12.26
C GLU A 12 8.40 11.36 11.64
N ALA A 13 8.00 11.33 10.35
CA ALA A 13 7.65 10.08 9.70
C ALA A 13 8.84 9.11 9.68
N THR A 14 8.63 7.89 10.15
CA THR A 14 9.58 6.79 10.00
C THR A 14 9.34 6.11 8.66
N VAL A 15 10.41 5.90 7.91
CA VAL A 15 10.33 5.30 6.55
C VAL A 15 11.13 4.02 6.52
N THR A 16 10.49 2.94 6.12
CA THR A 16 11.12 1.64 5.83
C THR A 16 10.96 1.33 4.36
N ILE A 17 12.02 0.85 3.72
CA ILE A 17 12.02 0.54 2.28
C ILE A 17 11.95 -0.97 2.10
N ALA A 18 10.88 -1.43 1.44
CA ALA A 18 10.76 -2.82 1.00
C ALA A 18 11.42 -2.99 -0.37
N THR A 19 12.41 -3.87 -0.49
CA THR A 19 13.21 -3.99 -1.70
C THR A 19 13.86 -5.36 -1.84
N SER A 20 14.53 -5.58 -2.97
CA SER A 20 15.35 -6.77 -3.23
C SER A 20 16.82 -6.55 -2.81
N LYS A 21 17.55 -7.65 -2.63
CA LYS A 21 18.99 -7.61 -2.25
C LYS A 21 19.85 -6.75 -3.19
N THR A 22 19.51 -6.71 -4.48
CA THR A 22 20.31 -6.01 -5.48
C THR A 22 20.30 -4.49 -5.34
N GLN A 23 19.33 -3.94 -4.61
CA GLN A 23 19.17 -2.49 -4.46
C GLN A 23 19.67 -1.95 -3.12
N VAL A 24 19.98 -2.81 -2.15
CA VAL A 24 20.36 -2.42 -0.78
C VAL A 24 21.53 -1.45 -0.76
N SER A 25 22.63 -1.77 -1.46
CA SER A 25 23.82 -0.91 -1.50
C SER A 25 23.53 0.45 -2.12
N ALA A 26 22.70 0.51 -3.18
CA ALA A 26 22.33 1.77 -3.79
C ALA A 26 21.47 2.64 -2.85
N ILE A 27 20.59 2.01 -2.07
CA ILE A 27 19.76 2.70 -1.07
C ILE A 27 20.63 3.27 0.05
N HIS A 28 21.55 2.47 0.61
CA HIS A 28 22.49 2.93 1.65
C HIS A 28 23.36 4.08 1.15
N ASN A 29 23.87 4.00 -0.10
CA ASN A 29 24.65 5.09 -0.69
C ASN A 29 23.86 6.41 -0.84
N GLN A 30 22.56 6.34 -1.04
CA GLN A 30 21.70 7.52 -1.23
C GLN A 30 21.09 8.06 0.06
N LEU A 31 20.78 7.19 1.03
CA LEU A 31 19.99 7.53 2.21
C LEU A 31 20.72 7.31 3.54
N GLY A 32 21.90 6.69 3.51
CA GLY A 32 22.66 6.34 4.70
C GLY A 32 22.34 4.93 5.22
N GLU A 33 23.15 4.49 6.18
CA GLU A 33 23.08 3.13 6.77
C GLU A 33 21.91 2.98 7.77
N ASP A 34 21.39 4.09 8.29
CA ASP A 34 20.36 4.07 9.34
C ASP A 34 18.93 3.90 8.82
N VAL A 35 18.73 3.89 7.50
CA VAL A 35 17.41 3.69 6.93
C VAL A 35 16.93 2.25 7.12
N GLY A 36 15.70 2.07 7.59
CA GLY A 36 15.08 0.73 7.71
C GLY A 36 14.85 0.10 6.33
N ILE A 37 15.32 -1.12 6.15
CA ILE A 37 15.15 -1.86 4.89
C ILE A 37 14.61 -3.26 5.19
N SER A 38 13.45 -3.57 4.60
CA SER A 38 12.90 -4.93 4.54
C SER A 38 13.32 -5.56 3.21
N VAL A 39 14.18 -6.57 3.27
CA VAL A 39 14.77 -7.18 2.07
C VAL A 39 14.09 -8.50 1.76
N GLU A 40 13.37 -8.56 0.63
CA GLU A 40 12.82 -9.82 0.15
C GLU A 40 13.92 -10.69 -0.49
N PRO A 41 13.99 -11.99 -0.13
CA PRO A 41 15.00 -12.90 -0.70
C PRO A 41 14.81 -13.18 -2.19
N CYS A 42 13.57 -13.15 -2.65
CA CYS A 42 13.17 -13.35 -4.04
C CYS A 42 11.82 -12.68 -4.30
N ARG A 43 11.45 -12.49 -5.55
CA ARG A 43 10.17 -11.87 -5.90
C ARG A 43 8.99 -12.82 -5.69
N ARG A 44 8.00 -12.39 -4.91
CA ARG A 44 6.74 -13.10 -4.64
C ARG A 44 5.50 -12.20 -4.79
N ASP A 45 5.61 -11.10 -5.55
CA ASP A 45 4.58 -10.07 -5.70
C ASP A 45 4.32 -9.29 -4.41
N THR A 46 3.34 -8.38 -4.42
CA THR A 46 3.21 -7.33 -3.40
C THR A 46 2.66 -7.83 -2.06
N PHE A 47 1.80 -8.86 -2.03
CA PHE A 47 1.28 -9.34 -0.74
C PHE A 47 2.39 -9.94 0.14
N PRO A 48 3.21 -10.89 -0.31
CA PRO A 48 4.31 -11.39 0.52
C PRO A 48 5.31 -10.29 0.91
N ALA A 49 5.61 -9.34 0.02
CA ALA A 49 6.52 -8.24 0.32
C ALA A 49 5.96 -7.33 1.44
N ILE A 50 4.67 -7.00 1.40
CA ILE A 50 4.00 -6.20 2.43
C ILE A 50 3.90 -6.99 3.74
N ALA A 51 3.59 -8.27 3.69
CA ALA A 51 3.56 -9.13 4.88
C ALA A 51 4.94 -9.20 5.57
N LEU A 52 6.00 -9.38 4.79
CA LEU A 52 7.38 -9.40 5.30
C LEU A 52 7.77 -8.05 5.92
N ALA A 53 7.47 -6.94 5.24
CA ALA A 53 7.74 -5.60 5.76
C ALA A 53 6.95 -5.32 7.04
N THR A 54 5.70 -5.76 7.13
CA THR A 54 4.86 -5.64 8.32
C THR A 54 5.46 -6.41 9.50
N ALA A 55 5.87 -7.66 9.28
CA ALA A 55 6.55 -8.46 10.29
C ALA A 55 7.89 -7.83 10.72
N TYR A 56 8.65 -7.27 9.77
CA TYR A 56 9.89 -6.54 10.05
C TYR A 56 9.63 -5.33 10.97
N LEU A 57 8.61 -4.54 10.69
CA LEU A 57 8.27 -3.38 11.53
C LEU A 57 7.93 -3.80 12.96
N VAL A 58 7.14 -4.85 13.15
CA VAL A 58 6.70 -5.31 14.46
C VAL A 58 7.83 -6.05 15.20
N ASP A 59 8.44 -7.05 14.58
CA ASP A 59 9.35 -7.97 15.25
C ASP A 59 10.79 -7.46 15.33
N VAL A 60 11.25 -6.68 14.34
CA VAL A 60 12.65 -6.18 14.29
C VAL A 60 12.73 -4.75 14.81
N LEU A 61 11.86 -3.86 14.34
CA LEU A 61 11.88 -2.45 14.74
C LEU A 61 11.03 -2.16 16.00
N GLY A 62 10.26 -3.12 16.48
CA GLY A 62 9.45 -2.95 17.69
C GLY A 62 8.31 -1.94 17.55
N VAL A 63 7.82 -1.71 16.34
CA VAL A 63 6.68 -0.82 16.10
C VAL A 63 5.42 -1.45 16.67
N SER A 64 4.62 -0.65 17.41
CA SER A 64 3.37 -1.15 17.97
C SER A 64 2.40 -1.65 16.88
N PRO A 65 1.73 -2.79 17.06
CA PRO A 65 0.66 -3.24 16.17
C PRO A 65 -0.50 -2.24 16.02
N GLU A 66 -0.65 -1.31 16.97
CA GLU A 66 -1.65 -0.24 16.93
C GLU A 66 -1.26 0.96 16.06
N GLU A 67 -0.01 1.02 15.60
CA GLU A 67 0.43 2.07 14.69
C GLU A 67 -0.17 1.88 13.29
N SER A 68 -0.54 3.00 12.67
CA SER A 68 -0.91 3.03 11.26
C SER A 68 0.31 3.16 10.37
N VAL A 69 0.28 2.46 9.26
CA VAL A 69 1.30 2.56 8.21
C VAL A 69 0.66 2.89 6.88
N VAL A 70 1.44 3.53 6.01
CA VAL A 70 1.08 3.78 4.62
C VAL A 70 2.10 3.08 3.74
N VAL A 71 1.61 2.22 2.86
CA VAL A 71 2.41 1.59 1.80
C VAL A 71 2.20 2.37 0.51
N CYS A 72 3.27 2.81 -0.11
CA CYS A 72 3.20 3.52 -1.39
C CYS A 72 4.30 3.05 -2.34
N PRO A 73 4.02 3.00 -3.66
CA PRO A 73 5.04 2.73 -4.68
C PRO A 73 5.99 3.93 -4.82
N VAL A 74 7.16 3.70 -5.40
CA VAL A 74 8.22 4.72 -5.56
C VAL A 74 8.38 5.23 -6.99
N ASP A 75 7.72 4.62 -7.94
CA ASP A 75 7.83 4.85 -9.38
C ASP A 75 6.90 5.93 -9.96
N PRO A 76 5.70 6.23 -9.42
CA PRO A 76 4.85 7.24 -10.02
C PRO A 76 5.48 8.64 -10.03
N TYR A 77 5.20 9.40 -11.09
CA TYR A 77 5.48 10.82 -11.10
C TYR A 77 4.39 11.56 -10.33
N VAL A 78 4.78 12.21 -9.24
CA VAL A 78 3.88 12.90 -8.31
C VAL A 78 4.52 14.18 -7.77
N GLU A 79 3.70 15.09 -7.28
CA GLU A 79 4.10 16.34 -6.66
C GLU A 79 3.92 16.34 -5.12
N THR A 80 4.15 17.46 -4.47
CA THR A 80 4.16 17.57 -2.99
C THR A 80 2.80 17.21 -2.38
N ASP A 81 1.69 17.58 -3.03
CA ASP A 81 0.33 17.27 -2.58
C ASP A 81 0.03 15.78 -2.43
N TYR A 82 0.71 14.94 -3.22
CA TYR A 82 0.64 13.48 -3.06
C TYR A 82 1.17 13.04 -1.69
N PHE A 83 2.27 13.60 -1.24
CA PHE A 83 2.87 13.25 0.07
C PHE A 83 2.04 13.79 1.23
N GLU A 84 1.40 14.94 1.06
CA GLU A 84 0.39 15.43 2.02
C GLU A 84 -0.83 14.50 2.08
N ALA A 85 -1.25 13.96 0.95
CA ALA A 85 -2.33 12.98 0.88
C ALA A 85 -1.95 11.66 1.58
N LEU A 86 -0.69 11.19 1.52
CA LEU A 86 -0.21 10.03 2.28
C LEU A 86 -0.41 10.23 3.78
N LYS A 87 -0.08 11.42 4.30
CA LYS A 87 -0.30 11.74 5.73
C LYS A 87 -1.78 11.69 6.10
N LYS A 88 -2.64 12.26 5.26
CA LYS A 88 -4.11 12.21 5.48
C LYS A 88 -4.65 10.77 5.46
N LEU A 89 -4.08 9.89 4.63
CA LEU A 89 -4.43 8.47 4.64
C LEU A 89 -4.08 7.80 5.97
N SER A 90 -2.90 8.08 6.52
CA SER A 90 -2.50 7.60 7.83
C SER A 90 -3.45 8.09 8.92
N ASP A 91 -3.77 9.37 8.93
CA ASP A 91 -4.72 9.97 9.89
C ASP A 91 -6.11 9.32 9.79
N GLN A 92 -6.55 8.99 8.58
CA GLN A 92 -7.82 8.31 8.36
C GLN A 92 -7.79 6.86 8.86
N ALA A 93 -6.69 6.15 8.65
CA ALA A 93 -6.50 4.80 9.18
C ALA A 93 -6.52 4.77 10.72
N ASP A 94 -5.98 5.81 11.37
CA ASP A 94 -6.00 5.95 12.83
C ASP A 94 -7.41 6.02 13.43
N LYS A 95 -8.39 6.48 12.67
CA LYS A 95 -9.80 6.55 13.12
C LYS A 95 -10.47 5.18 13.19
N GLU A 96 -9.92 4.16 12.56
CA GLU A 96 -10.47 2.79 12.51
C GLU A 96 -11.94 2.71 12.02
N GLU A 97 -12.36 3.65 11.18
CA GLU A 97 -13.69 3.64 10.56
C GLU A 97 -13.80 2.56 9.46
N ALA A 98 -12.65 2.11 8.93
CA ALA A 98 -12.51 1.00 8.02
C ALA A 98 -11.24 0.21 8.37
N ASN A 99 -11.12 -1.00 7.82
CA ASN A 99 -9.93 -1.83 8.02
C ASN A 99 -8.78 -1.41 7.10
N LEU A 100 -9.12 -0.80 5.97
CA LEU A 100 -8.18 -0.42 4.93
C LEU A 100 -8.63 0.90 4.31
N VAL A 101 -7.68 1.81 4.06
CA VAL A 101 -7.92 3.08 3.37
C VAL A 101 -7.07 3.11 2.11
N LEU A 102 -7.70 3.39 0.97
CA LEU A 102 -7.06 3.49 -0.34
C LEU A 102 -6.97 4.93 -0.81
N MET A 103 -5.94 5.24 -1.60
CA MET A 103 -5.91 6.46 -2.40
C MET A 103 -6.58 6.19 -3.75
N GLY A 104 -7.61 6.95 -4.07
CA GLY A 104 -8.31 6.87 -5.35
C GLY A 104 -7.89 8.01 -6.28
N ILE A 105 -7.42 7.65 -7.46
CA ILE A 105 -6.96 8.59 -8.49
C ILE A 105 -8.08 8.82 -9.51
N GLU A 106 -8.32 10.05 -9.88
CA GLU A 106 -9.31 10.39 -10.92
C GLU A 106 -8.87 9.82 -12.27
N PRO A 107 -9.67 8.92 -12.91
CA PRO A 107 -9.29 8.34 -14.18
C PRO A 107 -9.37 9.38 -15.32
N THR A 108 -8.37 9.37 -16.18
CA THR A 108 -8.34 10.23 -17.38
C THR A 108 -8.66 9.47 -18.67
N TYR A 109 -8.66 8.14 -18.62
CA TYR A 109 -9.02 7.23 -19.72
C TYR A 109 -9.37 5.84 -19.18
N PRO A 110 -10.09 4.98 -19.91
CA PRO A 110 -10.28 3.60 -19.50
C PRO A 110 -8.97 2.81 -19.69
N SER A 111 -8.59 2.03 -18.66
CA SER A 111 -7.37 1.23 -18.65
C SER A 111 -7.62 -0.15 -18.07
N GLU A 112 -7.03 -1.17 -18.67
CA GLU A 112 -7.02 -2.54 -18.14
C GLU A 112 -5.83 -2.80 -17.20
N LYS A 113 -4.98 -1.79 -16.99
CA LYS A 113 -3.76 -1.92 -16.19
C LYS A 113 -3.97 -1.68 -14.70
N TYR A 114 -5.04 -0.96 -14.33
CA TYR A 114 -5.30 -0.52 -12.95
C TYR A 114 -6.49 -1.24 -12.33
N GLY A 115 -6.49 -1.30 -11.00
CA GLY A 115 -7.70 -1.60 -10.25
C GLY A 115 -8.66 -0.40 -10.23
N TYR A 116 -9.94 -0.67 -10.11
CA TYR A 116 -11.00 0.33 -10.04
C TYR A 116 -11.72 0.26 -8.70
N ILE A 117 -11.91 1.44 -8.12
CA ILE A 117 -12.59 1.63 -6.84
C ILE A 117 -13.88 2.38 -7.11
N ILE A 118 -15.03 1.81 -6.81
CA ILE A 118 -16.30 2.50 -6.89
C ILE A 118 -16.69 2.98 -5.49
N PRO A 119 -16.61 4.29 -5.21
CA PRO A 119 -17.03 4.83 -3.92
C PRO A 119 -18.54 4.81 -3.77
N ALA A 120 -19.02 4.62 -2.54
CA ALA A 120 -20.46 4.63 -2.24
C ALA A 120 -21.08 6.03 -2.33
N THR A 121 -20.26 7.07 -2.11
CA THR A 121 -20.67 8.48 -2.18
C THR A 121 -19.63 9.30 -2.95
N SER A 122 -19.97 10.55 -3.28
CA SER A 122 -19.06 11.49 -3.94
C SER A 122 -18.19 12.31 -2.97
N GLU A 123 -18.23 12.02 -1.68
CA GLU A 123 -17.44 12.70 -0.67
C GLU A 123 -15.94 12.46 -0.84
N GLN A 124 -15.12 13.36 -0.29
CA GLN A 124 -13.66 13.29 -0.33
C GLN A 124 -13.14 11.97 0.26
N THR A 125 -13.72 11.52 1.35
CA THR A 125 -13.50 10.21 1.97
C THR A 125 -14.82 9.45 1.95
N ALA A 126 -14.86 8.29 1.34
CA ALA A 126 -16.08 7.50 1.18
C ALA A 126 -15.82 6.01 1.42
N MET A 127 -16.83 5.29 1.86
CA MET A 127 -16.80 3.83 1.84
C MET A 127 -16.75 3.32 0.40
N VAL A 128 -16.06 2.22 0.18
CA VAL A 128 -15.97 1.56 -1.13
C VAL A 128 -17.12 0.58 -1.28
N SER A 129 -17.90 0.73 -2.34
CA SER A 129 -18.98 -0.21 -2.66
C SER A 129 -18.49 -1.39 -3.49
N THR A 130 -17.53 -1.18 -4.38
CA THR A 130 -16.98 -2.22 -5.25
C THR A 130 -15.51 -1.94 -5.54
N PHE A 131 -14.71 -3.00 -5.51
CA PHE A 131 -13.33 -2.98 -6.00
C PHE A 131 -13.14 -4.08 -7.03
N LYS A 132 -12.45 -3.76 -8.13
CA LYS A 132 -12.10 -4.76 -9.15
C LYS A 132 -10.71 -4.50 -9.71
N GLU A 133 -9.85 -5.49 -9.56
CA GLU A 133 -8.50 -5.45 -10.10
C GLU A 133 -8.51 -5.77 -11.61
N LYS A 134 -7.91 -4.89 -12.40
CA LYS A 134 -7.67 -5.06 -13.84
C LYS A 134 -8.87 -5.61 -14.63
N PRO A 135 -9.99 -4.88 -14.67
CA PRO A 135 -11.16 -5.28 -15.45
C PRO A 135 -10.90 -5.20 -16.97
N THR A 136 -11.80 -5.78 -17.75
CA THR A 136 -11.77 -5.57 -19.21
C THR A 136 -12.06 -4.12 -19.57
N MET A 137 -11.72 -3.72 -20.81
CA MET A 137 -11.94 -2.35 -21.29
C MET A 137 -13.40 -1.90 -21.20
N GLU A 138 -14.33 -2.80 -21.52
CA GLU A 138 -15.77 -2.53 -21.45
C GLU A 138 -16.21 -2.26 -20.00
N VAL A 139 -15.77 -3.10 -19.08
CA VAL A 139 -16.07 -2.96 -17.65
C VAL A 139 -15.40 -1.70 -17.09
N ALA A 140 -14.16 -1.40 -17.51
CA ALA A 140 -13.47 -0.17 -17.11
C ALA A 140 -14.27 1.09 -17.51
N LYS A 141 -14.80 1.14 -18.73
CA LYS A 141 -15.67 2.25 -19.21
C LYS A 141 -16.93 2.37 -18.37
N GLU A 142 -17.56 1.24 -18.06
CA GLU A 142 -18.76 1.21 -17.22
C GLU A 142 -18.46 1.75 -15.82
N TYR A 143 -17.36 1.30 -15.19
CA TYR A 143 -16.95 1.77 -13.87
C TYR A 143 -16.67 3.28 -13.85
N ILE A 144 -15.97 3.80 -14.85
CA ILE A 144 -15.73 5.25 -14.98
C ILE A 144 -17.06 6.02 -15.06
N SER A 145 -18.06 5.51 -15.80
CA SER A 145 -19.38 6.13 -15.88
C SER A 145 -20.13 6.13 -14.54
N GLN A 146 -19.78 5.22 -13.64
CA GLN A 146 -20.29 5.14 -12.27
C GLN A 146 -19.51 5.97 -11.26
N GLY A 147 -18.51 6.74 -11.69
CA GLY A 147 -17.67 7.55 -10.82
C GLY A 147 -16.51 6.80 -10.17
N ALA A 148 -16.07 5.69 -10.76
CA ALA A 148 -14.95 4.93 -10.26
C ALA A 148 -13.63 5.71 -10.30
N LEU A 149 -12.76 5.40 -9.35
CA LEU A 149 -11.41 5.91 -9.25
C LEU A 149 -10.41 4.79 -9.57
N TRP A 150 -9.23 5.14 -10.06
CA TRP A 150 -8.13 4.18 -10.15
C TRP A 150 -7.55 3.89 -8.76
N ASN A 151 -7.20 2.64 -8.52
CA ASN A 151 -6.37 2.26 -7.39
C ASN A 151 -4.93 2.72 -7.64
N GLY A 152 -4.46 3.68 -6.84
CA GLY A 152 -3.10 4.22 -6.96
C GLY A 152 -2.01 3.31 -6.37
N GLY A 153 -2.36 2.13 -5.86
CA GLY A 153 -1.41 1.24 -5.21
C GLY A 153 -0.95 1.74 -3.84
N VAL A 154 -1.70 2.64 -3.24
CA VAL A 154 -1.42 3.20 -1.91
C VAL A 154 -2.42 2.67 -0.91
N PHE A 155 -1.91 2.07 0.17
CA PHE A 155 -2.69 1.42 1.21
C PHE A 155 -2.32 1.98 2.58
N ALA A 156 -3.33 2.35 3.38
CA ALA A 156 -3.13 2.70 4.78
C ALA A 156 -3.94 1.77 5.68
N TYR A 157 -3.32 1.28 6.74
CA TYR A 157 -3.92 0.34 7.68
C TYR A 157 -3.19 0.33 9.02
N LYS A 158 -3.82 -0.20 10.06
CA LYS A 158 -3.14 -0.57 11.31
C LYS A 158 -2.28 -1.81 11.08
N LEU A 159 -1.06 -1.84 11.63
CA LEU A 159 -0.16 -3.00 11.49
C LEU A 159 -0.83 -4.32 11.88
N LYS A 160 -1.60 -4.34 12.96
CA LYS A 160 -2.36 -5.52 13.43
C LYS A 160 -3.25 -6.13 12.36
N TYR A 161 -3.86 -5.30 11.50
CA TYR A 161 -4.77 -5.77 10.45
C TYR A 161 -4.05 -6.66 9.43
N VAL A 162 -2.93 -6.21 8.89
CA VAL A 162 -2.16 -7.02 7.93
C VAL A 162 -1.44 -8.18 8.60
N MET A 163 -0.99 -8.04 9.86
CA MET A 163 -0.44 -9.17 10.63
C MET A 163 -1.44 -10.31 10.78
N GLU A 164 -2.69 -10.01 11.12
CA GLU A 164 -3.76 -11.02 11.20
C GLU A 164 -3.99 -11.73 9.87
N ILE A 165 -4.07 -10.98 8.77
CA ILE A 165 -4.26 -11.56 7.44
C ILE A 165 -3.05 -12.42 7.05
N ALA A 166 -1.84 -11.94 7.30
CA ALA A 166 -0.63 -12.68 7.01
C ALA A 166 -0.61 -14.03 7.74
N HIS A 167 -0.96 -14.07 9.03
CA HIS A 167 -1.05 -15.31 9.82
C HIS A 167 -2.19 -16.24 9.39
N LYS A 168 -3.27 -15.71 8.82
CA LYS A 168 -4.34 -16.53 8.24
C LYS A 168 -3.94 -17.20 6.92
N LEU A 169 -3.14 -16.51 6.11
CA LEU A 169 -2.78 -16.95 4.76
C LEU A 169 -1.43 -17.66 4.69
N ILE A 170 -0.55 -17.43 5.64
CA ILE A 170 0.82 -17.97 5.69
C ILE A 170 1.07 -18.55 7.08
N ASP A 171 1.55 -19.78 7.13
CA ASP A 171 1.98 -20.43 8.37
C ASP A 171 3.40 -19.99 8.73
N PHE A 172 3.51 -19.04 9.64
CA PHE A 172 4.78 -18.55 10.18
C PHE A 172 4.62 -18.06 11.62
N SER A 173 5.71 -18.10 12.40
CA SER A 173 5.71 -17.67 13.80
C SER A 173 6.14 -16.21 13.98
N ASP A 174 7.19 -15.77 13.28
CA ASP A 174 7.78 -14.44 13.37
C ASP A 174 8.45 -14.01 12.04
N TYR A 175 9.03 -12.82 12.03
CA TYR A 175 9.76 -12.29 10.88
C TYR A 175 10.83 -13.26 10.35
N GLN A 176 11.64 -13.84 11.23
CA GLN A 176 12.73 -14.71 10.82
C GLN A 176 12.21 -16.00 10.18
N ASP A 177 11.15 -16.57 10.73
CA ASP A 177 10.48 -17.76 10.17
C ASP A 177 9.86 -17.44 8.80
N LEU A 178 9.18 -16.29 8.68
CA LEU A 178 8.62 -15.82 7.40
C LEU A 178 9.72 -15.62 6.35
N LEU A 179 10.83 -15.00 6.72
CA LEU A 179 11.99 -14.80 5.84
C LEU A 179 12.54 -16.14 5.33
N THR A 180 12.66 -17.12 6.20
CA THR A 180 13.13 -18.49 5.87
C THR A 180 12.19 -19.19 4.88
N LYS A 181 10.88 -19.02 5.06
CA LYS A 181 9.83 -19.64 4.22
C LYS A 181 9.53 -18.85 2.93
N TYR A 182 10.08 -17.64 2.79
CA TYR A 182 9.64 -16.69 1.77
C TYR A 182 9.68 -17.25 0.35
N ALA A 183 10.70 -18.02 0.01
CA ALA A 183 10.85 -18.60 -1.32
C ALA A 183 9.76 -19.65 -1.67
N THR A 184 9.04 -20.17 -0.67
CA THR A 184 7.96 -21.14 -0.85
C THR A 184 6.59 -20.48 -0.99
N LEU A 185 6.48 -19.17 -0.75
CA LEU A 185 5.21 -18.45 -0.79
C LEU A 185 4.66 -18.33 -2.21
N PRO A 186 3.33 -18.34 -2.37
CA PRO A 186 2.72 -18.07 -3.67
C PRO A 186 2.98 -16.63 -4.10
N LYS A 187 3.07 -16.41 -5.41
CA LYS A 187 3.12 -15.06 -5.99
C LYS A 187 1.69 -14.52 -6.08
N ILE A 188 1.38 -13.52 -5.27
CA ILE A 188 0.06 -12.89 -5.27
C ILE A 188 0.18 -11.41 -4.91
N SER A 189 -0.59 -10.56 -5.60
CA SER A 189 -0.64 -9.14 -5.27
C SER A 189 -1.45 -8.89 -3.99
N PHE A 190 -1.16 -7.78 -3.33
CA PHE A 190 -1.94 -7.30 -2.19
C PHE A 190 -3.39 -7.04 -2.57
N ASP A 191 -3.62 -6.54 -3.78
CA ASP A 191 -4.96 -6.29 -4.31
C ASP A 191 -5.81 -7.57 -4.38
N TYR A 192 -5.26 -8.66 -4.91
CA TYR A 192 -5.96 -9.94 -4.98
C TYR A 192 -6.05 -10.65 -3.62
N ALA A 193 -5.00 -10.59 -2.82
CA ALA A 193 -4.97 -11.30 -1.54
C ALA A 193 -5.85 -10.63 -0.47
N VAL A 194 -5.93 -9.29 -0.47
CA VAL A 194 -6.53 -8.49 0.60
C VAL A 194 -7.66 -7.61 0.09
N VAL A 195 -7.39 -6.70 -0.85
CA VAL A 195 -8.32 -5.63 -1.20
C VAL A 195 -9.63 -6.18 -1.79
N GLU A 196 -9.57 -7.12 -2.72
CA GLU A 196 -10.77 -7.74 -3.32
C GLU A 196 -11.64 -8.51 -2.33
N LYS A 197 -11.10 -8.89 -1.17
CA LYS A 197 -11.79 -9.71 -0.15
C LYS A 197 -12.24 -8.92 1.08
N GLU A 198 -11.82 -7.67 1.19
CA GLU A 198 -12.17 -6.82 2.34
C GLU A 198 -13.44 -6.04 2.07
N ASP A 199 -14.40 -6.11 2.99
CA ASP A 199 -15.68 -5.41 2.88
C ASP A 199 -15.66 -4.00 3.47
N LYS A 200 -14.76 -3.73 4.43
CA LYS A 200 -14.66 -2.45 5.15
C LYS A 200 -13.48 -1.63 4.63
N ILE A 201 -13.64 -1.05 3.46
CA ILE A 201 -12.65 -0.21 2.81
C ILE A 201 -13.19 1.21 2.66
N GLN A 202 -12.34 2.19 2.97
CA GLN A 202 -12.55 3.58 2.58
C GLN A 202 -11.59 3.98 1.46
N VAL A 203 -12.01 4.95 0.65
CA VAL A 203 -11.17 5.61 -0.34
C VAL A 203 -11.10 7.10 -0.05
N GLN A 204 -9.89 7.67 -0.14
CA GLN A 204 -9.68 9.11 -0.19
C GLN A 204 -9.35 9.52 -1.62
N ARG A 205 -10.08 10.51 -2.15
CA ARG A 205 -9.87 11.04 -3.49
C ARG A 205 -8.59 11.86 -3.53
N PHE A 206 -7.81 11.65 -4.58
CA PHE A 206 -6.63 12.44 -4.90
C PHE A 206 -6.80 13.06 -6.29
N ALA A 207 -6.82 14.39 -6.36
CA ALA A 207 -7.04 15.16 -7.59
C ALA A 207 -5.76 15.78 -8.18
N GLY A 208 -4.59 15.52 -7.57
CA GLY A 208 -3.30 16.03 -8.02
C GLY A 208 -2.73 15.26 -9.21
N GLN A 209 -1.55 15.67 -9.67
CA GLN A 209 -0.85 14.99 -10.75
C GLN A 209 -0.37 13.61 -10.31
N TRP A 210 -0.73 12.62 -11.11
CA TRP A 210 -0.29 11.24 -10.94
C TRP A 210 -0.07 10.60 -12.30
N LYS A 211 1.11 10.03 -12.51
CA LYS A 211 1.47 9.28 -13.74
C LYS A 211 2.29 8.08 -13.35
N ASP A 212 1.85 6.93 -13.82
CA ASP A 212 2.53 5.66 -13.72
C ASP A 212 3.53 5.48 -14.88
#